data_4618628517db7c34bbe20547d36d13a8
#
_entry.id   4618628517db7c34bbe20547d36d13a8
#
_cell.length_a   1.000
_cell.length_b   1.000
_cell.length_c   1.000
_cell.angle_alpha   90.00
_cell.angle_beta   90.00
_cell.angle_gamma   90.00
#
_symmetry.space_group_name_H-M   'P 1'
#
loop_
_entity.id
_entity.type
_entity.pdbx_description
1 polymer ?
#
loop_
_entity_poly.entity_id
_entity_poly.type
_entity_poly.pdbx_seq_one_letter_code
_entity_poly.pdbx_strand_id
1 'polypeptide(L)'
;RRVLFRSALELRDIFGKDNFYLEIQNHFLDDDKPATQGLVKLSEEIGAPLVATNDAHYIKRSDAKAHDVLLAIQTGSTVDDENRMRFANDEFYLKSESEMMELFPEHPEAIENSHKIAERCNVEFEFGEYHLPEFIPPEGMTNKDYLRKLCYDGLERRYGSEALQDGSTYRDRLESELEVIEKMGYVEYFLIVWDFIHYAKSNDIPVGPG
;
A
#
# COMPACT_ATOMS: atom_id res chain seq x y z
N ARG A 1 -23.98 -4.08 14.63
CA ARG A 1 -24.51 -2.70 14.70
C ARG A 1 -23.83 -1.85 15.79
N ARG A 2 -23.75 -2.31 17.05
CA ARG A 2 -23.08 -1.53 18.13
C ARG A 2 -21.60 -1.27 17.88
N VAL A 3 -20.88 -2.24 17.29
CA VAL A 3 -19.45 -2.10 16.97
C VAL A 3 -19.25 -1.05 15.89
N LEU A 4 -20.00 -1.13 14.77
CA LEU A 4 -19.92 -0.17 13.67
C LEU A 4 -20.24 1.25 14.12
N PHE A 5 -21.29 1.44 14.92
CA PHE A 5 -21.68 2.73 15.50
C PHE A 5 -20.54 3.35 16.33
N ARG A 6 -19.96 2.55 17.23
CA ARG A 6 -18.84 3.00 18.07
C ARG A 6 -17.61 3.36 17.24
N SER A 7 -17.22 2.50 16.30
CA SER A 7 -16.06 2.75 15.43
C SER A 7 -16.26 3.99 14.55
N ALA A 8 -17.47 4.21 14.01
CA ALA A 8 -17.77 5.38 13.22
C ALA A 8 -17.69 6.69 14.04
N LEU A 9 -18.19 6.68 15.27
CA LEU A 9 -18.04 7.81 16.17
C LEU A 9 -16.57 8.09 16.50
N GLU A 10 -15.82 7.07 16.83
CA GLU A 10 -14.40 7.17 17.16
C GLU A 10 -13.59 7.73 15.98
N LEU A 11 -13.81 7.24 14.76
CA LEU A 11 -13.15 7.75 13.56
C LEU A 11 -13.57 9.19 13.25
N ARG A 12 -14.86 9.53 13.37
CA ARG A 12 -15.34 10.91 13.21
C ARG A 12 -14.68 11.86 14.21
N ASP A 13 -14.50 11.43 15.46
CA ASP A 13 -13.89 12.26 16.51
C ASP A 13 -12.37 12.40 16.30
N ILE A 14 -11.69 11.38 15.74
CA ILE A 14 -10.25 11.42 15.39
C ILE A 14 -10.00 12.35 14.20
N PHE A 15 -10.77 12.20 13.10
CA PHE A 15 -10.55 12.96 11.86
C PHE A 15 -11.23 14.33 11.85
N GLY A 16 -12.18 14.54 12.72
CA GLY A 16 -13.05 15.71 12.76
C GLY A 16 -14.30 15.55 11.88
N LYS A 17 -15.38 16.22 12.30
CA LYS A 17 -16.73 16.09 11.73
C LYS A 17 -16.79 16.31 10.20
N ASP A 18 -15.97 17.22 9.68
CA ASP A 18 -16.00 17.61 8.26
C ASP A 18 -15.02 16.77 7.39
N ASN A 19 -14.26 15.86 8.02
CA ASN A 19 -13.26 15.04 7.34
C ASN A 19 -13.59 13.53 7.39
N PHE A 20 -14.75 13.17 7.89
CA PHE A 20 -15.19 11.79 7.98
C PHE A 20 -16.52 11.62 7.24
N TYR A 21 -16.55 10.69 6.31
CA TYR A 21 -17.71 10.37 5.48
C TYR A 21 -18.06 8.89 5.63
N LEU A 22 -19.33 8.56 5.42
CA LEU A 22 -19.78 7.18 5.27
C LEU A 22 -19.97 6.89 3.79
N GLU A 23 -19.20 5.92 3.30
CA GLU A 23 -19.16 5.56 1.90
C GLU A 23 -20.28 4.59 1.55
N ILE A 24 -21.01 4.88 0.46
CA ILE A 24 -22.03 4.01 -0.13
C ILE A 24 -21.63 3.60 -1.55
N GLN A 25 -21.86 2.33 -1.88
CA GLN A 25 -21.59 1.75 -3.19
C GLN A 25 -22.79 0.92 -3.66
N ASN A 26 -22.94 0.74 -4.97
CA ASN A 26 -23.94 -0.10 -5.58
C ASN A 26 -23.40 -0.76 -6.86
N HIS A 27 -23.12 -2.05 -6.77
CA HIS A 27 -22.71 -2.91 -7.89
C HIS A 27 -23.76 -3.96 -8.21
N PHE A 28 -25.00 -3.77 -7.73
CA PHE A 28 -26.09 -4.72 -7.84
C PHE A 28 -25.82 -6.09 -7.20
N LEU A 29 -25.02 -6.11 -6.13
CA LEU A 29 -24.81 -7.27 -5.30
C LEU A 29 -25.90 -7.37 -4.23
N ASP A 30 -26.18 -8.58 -3.76
CA ASP A 30 -27.25 -8.84 -2.77
C ASP A 30 -27.06 -8.04 -1.47
N ASP A 31 -25.80 -7.82 -1.07
CA ASP A 31 -25.45 -7.10 0.15
C ASP A 31 -25.43 -5.57 0.00
N ASP A 32 -25.41 -5.00 -1.20
CA ASP A 32 -25.28 -3.55 -1.43
C ASP A 32 -26.45 -2.77 -0.85
N LYS A 33 -27.66 -3.22 -1.10
CA LYS A 33 -28.87 -2.54 -0.63
C LYS A 33 -29.01 -2.56 0.91
N PRO A 34 -28.86 -3.70 1.60
CA PRO A 34 -28.85 -3.71 3.07
C PRO A 34 -27.72 -2.88 3.68
N ALA A 35 -26.52 -2.90 3.09
CA ALA A 35 -25.40 -2.10 3.53
C ALA A 35 -25.68 -0.60 3.42
N THR A 36 -26.14 -0.14 2.25
CA THR A 36 -26.51 1.26 2.01
C THR A 36 -27.57 1.74 2.99
N GLN A 37 -28.64 0.96 3.19
CA GLN A 37 -29.69 1.31 4.15
C GLN A 37 -29.15 1.41 5.61
N GLY A 38 -28.21 0.55 5.95
CA GLY A 38 -27.55 0.58 7.24
C GLY A 38 -26.67 1.84 7.43
N LEU A 39 -25.93 2.22 6.39
CA LEU A 39 -25.04 3.39 6.38
C LEU A 39 -25.85 4.71 6.36
N VAL A 40 -26.95 4.78 5.63
CA VAL A 40 -27.86 5.93 5.64
C VAL A 40 -28.37 6.19 7.06
N LYS A 41 -28.89 5.17 7.75
CA LYS A 41 -29.33 5.27 9.14
C LYS A 41 -28.20 5.69 10.09
N LEU A 42 -27.01 5.16 9.87
CA LEU A 42 -25.84 5.51 10.66
C LEU A 42 -25.44 6.97 10.42
N SER A 43 -25.48 7.45 9.18
CA SER A 43 -25.24 8.84 8.79
C SER A 43 -26.15 9.80 9.56
N GLU A 44 -27.45 9.51 9.60
CA GLU A 44 -28.43 10.28 10.37
C GLU A 44 -28.16 10.28 11.87
N GLU A 45 -27.84 9.07 12.44
CA GLU A 45 -27.62 8.90 13.88
C GLU A 45 -26.35 9.62 14.37
N ILE A 46 -25.26 9.65 13.59
CA ILE A 46 -23.98 10.26 14.00
C ILE A 46 -23.71 11.63 13.38
N GLY A 47 -24.53 12.07 12.42
CA GLY A 47 -24.32 13.33 11.71
C GLY A 47 -23.08 13.37 10.83
N ALA A 48 -22.68 12.23 10.25
CA ALA A 48 -21.60 12.14 9.27
C ALA A 48 -22.18 12.12 7.85
N PRO A 49 -21.67 12.91 6.90
CA PRO A 49 -22.19 12.95 5.53
C PRO A 49 -21.90 11.63 4.79
N LEU A 50 -22.75 11.33 3.80
CA LEU A 50 -22.55 10.24 2.86
C LEU A 50 -21.63 10.68 1.72
N VAL A 51 -20.89 9.73 1.15
CA VAL A 51 -20.20 9.85 -0.14
C VAL A 51 -20.47 8.61 -0.98
N ALA A 52 -20.83 8.80 -2.25
CA ALA A 52 -21.01 7.72 -3.18
C ALA A 52 -19.75 7.50 -4.00
N THR A 53 -19.30 6.26 -4.07
CA THR A 53 -18.15 5.83 -4.88
C THR A 53 -18.49 4.60 -5.71
N ASN A 54 -17.60 4.26 -6.63
CA ASN A 54 -17.75 3.08 -7.45
C ASN A 54 -16.41 2.36 -7.57
N ASP A 55 -16.15 1.41 -6.80
CA ASP A 55 -14.94 0.54 -6.80
C ASP A 55 -14.38 0.24 -8.21
N ALA A 56 -13.96 1.30 -8.93
CA ALA A 56 -13.61 1.25 -10.35
C ALA A 56 -12.28 0.48 -10.56
N HIS A 57 -12.36 -0.60 -11.32
CA HIS A 57 -11.22 -1.45 -11.66
C HIS A 57 -10.82 -1.34 -13.14
N TYR A 58 -11.66 -0.75 -13.98
CA TYR A 58 -11.42 -0.50 -15.40
C TYR A 58 -12.21 0.72 -15.86
N ILE A 59 -11.85 1.26 -17.03
CA ILE A 59 -12.38 2.54 -17.51
C ILE A 59 -13.79 2.37 -18.13
N LYS A 60 -13.95 1.40 -19.02
CA LYS A 60 -15.21 1.17 -19.74
C LYS A 60 -15.81 -0.15 -19.33
N ARG A 61 -17.14 -0.25 -19.32
CA ARG A 61 -17.87 -1.51 -19.08
C ARG A 61 -17.38 -2.66 -19.96
N SER A 62 -17.03 -2.37 -21.23
CA SER A 62 -16.48 -3.36 -22.17
C SER A 62 -15.14 -3.97 -21.74
N ASP A 63 -14.40 -3.29 -20.85
CA ASP A 63 -13.06 -3.71 -20.43
C ASP A 63 -13.14 -4.82 -19.36
N ALA A 64 -14.31 -5.14 -18.85
CA ALA A 64 -14.54 -6.22 -17.87
C ALA A 64 -13.92 -7.55 -18.30
N LYS A 65 -13.97 -7.88 -19.59
CA LYS A 65 -13.37 -9.11 -20.12
C LYS A 65 -11.84 -9.12 -20.05
N ALA A 66 -11.21 -7.98 -20.35
CA ALA A 66 -9.76 -7.84 -20.26
C ALA A 66 -9.32 -7.90 -18.79
N HIS A 67 -10.07 -7.27 -17.89
CA HIS A 67 -9.84 -7.32 -16.45
C HIS A 67 -9.97 -8.75 -15.89
N ASP A 68 -10.94 -9.54 -16.36
CA ASP A 68 -11.12 -10.94 -15.98
C ASP A 68 -9.90 -11.81 -16.36
N VAL A 69 -9.27 -11.54 -17.52
CA VAL A 69 -8.01 -12.18 -17.92
C VAL A 69 -6.85 -11.75 -17.00
N LEU A 70 -6.76 -10.46 -16.64
CA LEU A 70 -5.74 -9.97 -15.72
C LEU A 70 -5.87 -10.62 -14.34
N LEU A 71 -7.08 -10.80 -13.83
CA LEU A 71 -7.32 -11.52 -12.57
C LEU A 71 -6.83 -12.97 -12.63
N ALA A 72 -7.08 -13.67 -13.74
CA ALA A 72 -6.60 -15.03 -13.93
C ALA A 72 -5.05 -15.07 -13.88
N ILE A 73 -4.37 -14.17 -14.58
CA ILE A 73 -2.90 -14.06 -14.56
C ILE A 73 -2.40 -13.77 -13.15
N GLN A 74 -2.98 -12.78 -12.47
CA GLN A 74 -2.58 -12.36 -11.13
C GLN A 74 -2.72 -13.47 -10.08
N THR A 75 -3.75 -14.32 -10.22
CA THR A 75 -4.03 -15.42 -9.29
C THR A 75 -3.43 -16.76 -9.72
N GLY A 76 -2.61 -16.77 -10.78
CA GLY A 76 -1.98 -18.00 -11.29
C GLY A 76 -2.99 -19.04 -11.81
N SER A 77 -4.15 -18.59 -12.31
CA SER A 77 -5.23 -19.40 -12.83
C SER A 77 -5.36 -19.24 -14.36
N THR A 78 -6.14 -20.07 -15.00
CA THR A 78 -6.55 -19.90 -16.40
C THR A 78 -7.97 -19.35 -16.49
N VAL A 79 -8.35 -18.76 -17.61
CA VAL A 79 -9.71 -18.22 -17.80
C VAL A 79 -10.79 -19.30 -17.77
N ASP A 80 -10.41 -20.54 -18.07
CA ASP A 80 -11.32 -21.70 -18.10
C ASP A 80 -11.52 -22.37 -16.73
N ASP A 81 -10.74 -22.00 -15.73
CA ASP A 81 -10.87 -22.54 -14.38
C ASP A 81 -12.20 -22.11 -13.75
N GLU A 82 -13.00 -23.07 -13.29
CA GLU A 82 -14.33 -22.83 -12.73
C GLU A 82 -14.27 -22.12 -11.36
N ASN A 83 -13.28 -22.44 -10.53
CA ASN A 83 -13.16 -21.99 -9.14
C ASN A 83 -12.14 -20.85 -8.95
N ARG A 84 -11.91 -20.02 -9.97
CA ARG A 84 -11.01 -18.87 -9.85
C ARG A 84 -11.72 -17.62 -9.33
N MET A 85 -10.94 -16.64 -8.90
CA MET A 85 -11.43 -15.31 -8.57
C MET A 85 -12.04 -14.65 -9.80
N ARG A 86 -13.27 -14.16 -9.66
CA ARG A 86 -14.02 -13.41 -10.70
C ARG A 86 -14.84 -12.32 -10.04
N PHE A 87 -15.07 -11.23 -10.76
CA PHE A 87 -16.08 -10.26 -10.36
C PHE A 87 -17.48 -10.79 -10.75
N ALA A 88 -18.46 -10.47 -9.91
CA ALA A 88 -19.82 -10.97 -10.09
C ALA A 88 -20.51 -10.42 -11.35
N ASN A 89 -20.14 -9.23 -11.79
CA ASN A 89 -20.70 -8.53 -12.94
C ASN A 89 -19.72 -7.50 -13.53
N ASP A 90 -20.15 -6.69 -14.47
CA ASP A 90 -19.37 -5.68 -15.18
C ASP A 90 -19.59 -4.24 -14.69
N GLU A 91 -20.04 -4.08 -13.45
CA GLU A 91 -20.38 -2.77 -12.86
C GLU A 91 -19.19 -2.00 -12.27
N PHE A 92 -17.99 -2.55 -12.32
CA PHE A 92 -16.77 -1.98 -11.71
C PHE A 92 -15.98 -1.07 -12.67
N TYR A 93 -16.68 -0.36 -13.57
CA TYR A 93 -16.10 0.61 -14.49
C TYR A 93 -16.20 2.04 -13.94
N LEU A 94 -15.44 2.96 -14.52
CA LEU A 94 -15.48 4.37 -14.17
C LEU A 94 -16.78 4.98 -14.72
N LYS A 95 -17.78 5.13 -13.85
CA LYS A 95 -19.08 5.69 -14.18
C LYS A 95 -19.04 7.22 -14.29
N SER A 96 -19.82 7.77 -15.18
CA SER A 96 -20.10 9.21 -15.25
C SER A 96 -20.96 9.66 -14.08
N GLU A 97 -20.99 10.97 -13.83
CA GLU A 97 -21.85 11.58 -12.80
C GLU A 97 -23.32 11.22 -13.00
N SER A 98 -23.82 11.24 -14.26
CA SER A 98 -25.20 10.87 -14.57
C SER A 98 -25.51 9.42 -14.23
N GLU A 99 -24.61 8.50 -14.54
CA GLU A 99 -24.76 7.07 -14.17
C GLU A 99 -24.74 6.89 -12.64
N MET A 100 -23.88 7.62 -11.93
CA MET A 100 -23.86 7.58 -10.46
C MET A 100 -25.15 8.17 -9.86
N MET A 101 -25.70 9.25 -10.42
CA MET A 101 -26.99 9.83 -9.99
C MET A 101 -28.15 8.85 -10.19
N GLU A 102 -28.14 8.04 -11.26
CA GLU A 102 -29.14 6.99 -11.49
C GLU A 102 -29.05 5.86 -10.46
N LEU A 103 -27.85 5.56 -9.94
CA LEU A 103 -27.65 4.54 -8.91
C LEU A 103 -28.10 4.99 -7.51
N PHE A 104 -28.06 6.29 -7.23
CA PHE A 104 -28.38 6.86 -5.92
C PHE A 104 -29.38 8.01 -6.02
N PRO A 105 -30.56 7.80 -6.61
CA PRO A 105 -31.53 8.88 -6.83
C PRO A 105 -32.08 9.48 -5.53
N GLU A 106 -31.99 8.73 -4.42
CA GLU A 106 -32.45 9.19 -3.09
C GLU A 106 -31.34 9.95 -2.32
N HIS A 107 -30.08 9.93 -2.83
CA HIS A 107 -28.90 10.49 -2.17
C HIS A 107 -28.02 11.31 -3.11
N PRO A 108 -28.58 12.34 -3.82
CA PRO A 108 -27.78 13.17 -4.72
C PRO A 108 -26.64 13.91 -4.00
N GLU A 109 -26.84 14.24 -2.70
CA GLU A 109 -25.81 14.85 -1.87
C GLU A 109 -24.55 13.99 -1.72
N ALA A 110 -24.68 12.66 -1.79
CA ALA A 110 -23.53 11.75 -1.71
C ALA A 110 -22.65 11.86 -2.97
N ILE A 111 -23.23 12.14 -4.13
CA ILE A 111 -22.49 12.38 -5.37
C ILE A 111 -21.81 13.77 -5.30
N GLU A 112 -22.55 14.82 -4.89
CA GLU A 112 -21.98 16.16 -4.71
C GLU A 112 -20.80 16.16 -3.71
N ASN A 113 -20.87 15.34 -2.67
CA ASN A 113 -19.81 15.25 -1.68
C ASN A 113 -18.52 14.68 -2.26
N SER A 114 -18.56 13.78 -3.26
CA SER A 114 -17.35 13.32 -3.96
C SER A 114 -16.64 14.48 -4.68
N HIS A 115 -17.38 15.36 -5.29
CA HIS A 115 -16.86 16.58 -5.93
C HIS A 115 -16.27 17.56 -4.90
N LYS A 116 -17.00 17.82 -3.80
CA LYS A 116 -16.51 18.69 -2.71
C LYS A 116 -15.23 18.14 -2.05
N ILE A 117 -15.11 16.83 -1.93
CA ILE A 117 -13.87 16.19 -1.44
C ILE A 117 -12.74 16.45 -2.43
N ALA A 118 -12.97 16.24 -3.74
CA ALA A 118 -11.96 16.45 -4.77
C ALA A 118 -11.45 17.91 -4.80
N GLU A 119 -12.34 18.90 -4.66
CA GLU A 119 -11.96 20.32 -4.58
C GLU A 119 -11.08 20.66 -3.35
N ARG A 120 -11.19 19.89 -2.28
CA ARG A 120 -10.36 20.04 -1.07
C ARG A 120 -9.01 19.35 -1.18
N CYS A 121 -8.85 18.42 -2.12
CA CYS A 121 -7.61 17.68 -2.34
C CYS A 121 -6.70 18.50 -3.25
N ASN A 122 -5.55 18.92 -2.72
CA ASN A 122 -4.53 19.66 -3.45
C ASN A 122 -3.19 18.97 -3.16
N VAL A 123 -2.76 18.08 -4.07
CA VAL A 123 -1.55 17.29 -3.94
C VAL A 123 -0.63 17.57 -5.11
N GLU A 124 0.57 18.05 -4.81
CA GLU A 124 1.65 18.22 -5.78
C GLU A 124 2.71 17.13 -5.56
N PHE A 125 3.18 16.55 -6.64
CA PHE A 125 4.27 15.55 -6.60
C PHE A 125 5.58 16.22 -6.99
N GLU A 126 6.56 16.15 -6.11
CA GLU A 126 7.94 16.53 -6.42
C GLU A 126 8.65 15.34 -7.05
N PHE A 127 8.91 15.43 -8.35
CA PHE A 127 9.61 14.39 -9.08
C PHE A 127 11.11 14.64 -9.09
N GLY A 128 11.91 13.57 -8.94
CA GLY A 128 13.37 13.61 -9.05
C GLY A 128 14.10 13.86 -7.73
N GLU A 129 13.38 14.06 -6.62
CA GLU A 129 13.96 14.11 -5.29
C GLU A 129 13.72 12.80 -4.54
N TYR A 130 14.80 12.23 -4.01
CA TYR A 130 14.74 11.01 -3.21
C TYR A 130 14.88 11.37 -1.74
N HIS A 131 13.80 11.24 -0.98
CA HIS A 131 13.79 11.44 0.47
C HIS A 131 14.14 10.12 1.18
N LEU A 132 15.42 9.76 1.17
CA LEU A 132 15.88 8.62 1.94
C LEU A 132 16.15 9.07 3.38
N PRO A 133 15.75 8.32 4.40
CA PRO A 133 16.12 8.62 5.77
C PRO A 133 17.63 8.50 5.96
N GLU A 134 18.19 9.38 6.79
CA GLU A 134 19.61 9.34 7.13
C GLU A 134 19.88 8.22 8.15
N PHE A 135 20.93 7.45 7.91
CA PHE A 135 21.48 6.53 8.90
C PHE A 135 22.60 7.20 9.67
N ILE A 136 22.56 7.12 11.00
CA ILE A 136 23.60 7.67 11.86
C ILE A 136 24.57 6.56 12.26
N PRO A 137 25.79 6.52 11.69
CA PRO A 137 26.77 5.49 12.02
C PRO A 137 27.38 5.75 13.41
N PRO A 138 28.06 4.78 14.01
CA PRO A 138 28.85 4.99 15.23
C PRO A 138 29.83 6.15 15.10
N GLU A 139 30.12 6.83 16.24
CA GLU A 139 30.99 8.00 16.27
C GLU A 139 32.36 7.70 15.62
N GLY A 140 32.79 8.62 14.77
CA GLY A 140 34.09 8.53 14.07
C GLY A 140 34.07 7.72 12.77
N MET A 141 32.92 7.23 12.33
CA MET A 141 32.80 6.47 11.09
C MET A 141 31.88 7.18 10.07
N THR A 142 32.16 6.99 8.79
CA THR A 142 31.21 7.32 7.74
C THR A 142 30.25 6.15 7.50
N ASN A 143 29.09 6.39 6.89
CA ASN A 143 28.14 5.33 6.51
C ASN A 143 28.81 4.26 5.62
N LYS A 144 29.65 4.71 4.69
CA LYS A 144 30.44 3.83 3.82
C LYS A 144 31.37 2.92 4.60
N ASP A 145 32.17 3.47 5.53
CA ASP A 145 33.12 2.71 6.32
C ASP A 145 32.40 1.71 7.26
N TYR A 146 31.26 2.15 7.79
CA TYR A 146 30.47 1.30 8.67
C TYR A 146 29.84 0.13 7.91
N LEU A 147 29.27 0.36 6.72
CA LEU A 147 28.76 -0.75 5.88
C LEU A 147 29.87 -1.74 5.52
N ARG A 148 31.03 -1.23 5.09
CA ARG A 148 32.20 -2.06 4.78
C ARG A 148 32.60 -2.92 5.98
N LYS A 149 32.75 -2.30 7.15
CA LYS A 149 33.06 -3.00 8.40
C LYS A 149 32.08 -4.14 8.69
N LEU A 150 30.77 -3.87 8.65
CA LEU A 150 29.74 -4.88 8.89
C LEU A 150 29.82 -6.04 7.90
N CYS A 151 30.09 -5.74 6.63
CA CYS A 151 30.24 -6.74 5.59
C CYS A 151 31.50 -7.63 5.81
N TYR A 152 32.62 -7.03 6.15
CA TYR A 152 33.86 -7.76 6.43
C TYR A 152 33.75 -8.61 7.69
N ASP A 153 33.19 -8.06 8.77
CA ASP A 153 32.92 -8.80 10.01
C ASP A 153 31.96 -10.00 9.72
N GLY A 154 30.99 -9.77 8.83
CA GLY A 154 30.07 -10.82 8.38
C GLY A 154 30.72 -11.89 7.51
N LEU A 155 31.64 -11.51 6.65
CA LEU A 155 32.40 -12.41 5.80
C LEU A 155 33.30 -13.32 6.65
N GLU A 156 34.06 -12.75 7.58
CA GLU A 156 34.91 -13.51 8.51
C GLU A 156 34.11 -14.51 9.35
N ARG A 157 33.00 -14.06 9.93
CA ARG A 157 32.11 -14.88 10.76
C ARG A 157 31.56 -16.10 10.01
N ARG A 158 31.25 -15.94 8.70
CA ARG A 158 30.61 -17.00 7.90
C ARG A 158 31.59 -17.95 7.25
N TYR A 159 32.75 -17.46 6.82
CA TYR A 159 33.69 -18.19 5.98
C TYR A 159 35.10 -18.25 6.55
N GLY A 160 35.34 -17.67 7.73
CA GLY A 160 36.66 -17.66 8.38
C GLY A 160 37.58 -16.55 7.85
N SER A 161 38.72 -16.36 8.55
CA SER A 161 39.71 -15.33 8.23
C SER A 161 40.38 -15.50 6.86
N GLU A 162 40.41 -16.72 6.33
CA GLU A 162 40.96 -17.00 5.00
C GLU A 162 40.19 -16.31 3.87
N ALA A 163 38.88 -16.09 4.10
CA ALA A 163 38.04 -15.38 3.14
C ALA A 163 38.38 -13.88 2.98
N LEU A 164 39.10 -13.31 3.95
CA LEU A 164 39.54 -11.92 3.94
C LEU A 164 40.87 -11.71 3.19
N GLN A 165 41.57 -12.76 2.82
CA GLN A 165 42.89 -12.65 2.16
C GLN A 165 42.75 -12.08 0.75
N ASP A 166 43.80 -11.40 0.28
CA ASP A 166 43.89 -10.89 -1.08
C ASP A 166 43.83 -12.04 -2.10
N GLY A 167 43.01 -11.88 -3.14
CA GLY A 167 42.76 -12.92 -4.14
C GLY A 167 41.76 -14.00 -3.72
N SER A 168 41.12 -13.86 -2.56
CA SER A 168 39.96 -14.67 -2.21
C SER A 168 38.77 -14.32 -3.09
N THR A 169 38.14 -15.30 -3.71
CA THR A 169 36.95 -15.13 -4.52
C THR A 169 35.79 -14.50 -3.73
N TYR A 170 35.73 -14.75 -2.44
CA TYR A 170 34.72 -14.17 -1.54
C TYR A 170 34.95 -12.68 -1.33
N ARG A 171 36.20 -12.28 -1.07
CA ARG A 171 36.57 -10.87 -0.90
C ARG A 171 36.41 -10.09 -2.19
N ASP A 172 36.90 -10.63 -3.31
CA ASP A 172 36.79 -9.97 -4.61
C ASP A 172 35.33 -9.75 -4.99
N ARG A 173 34.46 -10.72 -4.69
CA ARG A 173 33.03 -10.57 -4.92
C ARG A 173 32.40 -9.53 -4.00
N LEU A 174 32.75 -9.54 -2.70
CA LEU A 174 32.25 -8.52 -1.76
C LEU A 174 32.64 -7.12 -2.18
N GLU A 175 33.90 -6.90 -2.58
CA GLU A 175 34.34 -5.59 -3.06
C GLU A 175 33.54 -5.12 -4.29
N SER A 176 33.34 -6.02 -5.25
CA SER A 176 32.55 -5.69 -6.46
C SER A 176 31.12 -5.28 -6.12
N GLU A 177 30.47 -5.97 -5.17
CA GLU A 177 29.11 -5.61 -4.74
C GLU A 177 29.09 -4.27 -3.98
N LEU A 178 30.07 -4.04 -3.07
CA LEU A 178 30.16 -2.80 -2.32
C LEU A 178 30.42 -1.59 -3.24
N GLU A 179 31.27 -1.74 -4.26
CA GLU A 179 31.50 -0.68 -5.24
C GLU A 179 30.20 -0.29 -6.00
N VAL A 180 29.39 -1.27 -6.37
CA VAL A 180 28.10 -1.02 -7.03
C VAL A 180 27.14 -0.27 -6.08
N ILE A 181 26.99 -0.72 -4.83
CA ILE A 181 26.14 -0.09 -3.81
C ILE A 181 26.56 1.36 -3.58
N GLU A 182 27.88 1.59 -3.41
CA GLU A 182 28.44 2.91 -3.21
C GLU A 182 28.23 3.84 -4.43
N LYS A 183 28.49 3.34 -5.62
CA LYS A 183 28.34 4.11 -6.87
C LYS A 183 26.87 4.51 -7.12
N MET A 184 25.94 3.65 -6.73
CA MET A 184 24.51 3.92 -6.87
C MET A 184 23.93 4.76 -5.72
N GLY A 185 24.69 5.05 -4.66
CA GLY A 185 24.23 5.87 -3.53
C GLY A 185 23.30 5.15 -2.56
N TYR A 186 23.32 3.81 -2.51
CA TYR A 186 22.41 3.03 -1.66
C TYR A 186 23.02 2.57 -0.33
N VAL A 187 24.16 3.12 0.09
CA VAL A 187 24.84 2.75 1.35
C VAL A 187 23.91 2.84 2.54
N GLU A 188 23.21 3.98 2.69
CA GLU A 188 22.29 4.21 3.81
C GLU A 188 21.07 3.27 3.78
N TYR A 189 20.54 2.99 2.60
CA TYR A 189 19.46 2.01 2.44
C TYR A 189 19.85 0.63 3.00
N PHE A 190 21.04 0.15 2.66
CA PHE A 190 21.54 -1.13 3.17
C PHE A 190 21.75 -1.11 4.69
N LEU A 191 22.24 -0.01 5.24
CA LEU A 191 22.43 0.15 6.68
C LEU A 191 21.10 0.18 7.44
N ILE A 192 20.11 0.88 6.93
CA ILE A 192 18.76 0.95 7.52
C ILE A 192 18.10 -0.43 7.53
N VAL A 193 18.16 -1.15 6.39
CA VAL A 193 17.62 -2.52 6.31
C VAL A 193 18.35 -3.45 7.27
N TRP A 194 19.67 -3.35 7.35
CA TRP A 194 20.46 -4.12 8.31
C TRP A 194 20.06 -3.81 9.75
N ASP A 195 19.85 -2.55 10.10
CA ASP A 195 19.59 -2.11 11.47
C ASP A 195 18.29 -2.71 12.02
N PHE A 196 17.17 -2.59 11.30
CA PHE A 196 15.91 -3.16 11.78
C PHE A 196 15.91 -4.70 11.78
N ILE A 197 16.61 -5.35 10.84
CA ILE A 197 16.78 -6.81 10.86
C ILE A 197 17.66 -7.21 12.05
N HIS A 198 18.73 -6.46 12.32
CA HIS A 198 19.61 -6.70 13.44
C HIS A 198 18.88 -6.53 14.78
N TYR A 199 18.09 -5.46 14.91
CA TYR A 199 17.24 -5.24 16.07
C TYR A 199 16.28 -6.42 16.30
N ALA A 200 15.56 -6.83 15.26
CA ALA A 200 14.64 -7.94 15.37
C ALA A 200 15.33 -9.23 15.83
N LYS A 201 16.45 -9.60 15.21
CA LYS A 201 17.22 -10.81 15.58
C LYS A 201 17.80 -10.74 16.98
N SER A 202 18.22 -9.54 17.43
CA SER A 202 18.78 -9.35 18.78
C SER A 202 17.73 -9.37 19.89
N ASN A 203 16.45 -9.27 19.53
CA ASN A 203 15.30 -9.31 20.43
C ASN A 203 14.43 -10.55 20.24
N ASP A 204 14.94 -11.62 19.62
CA ASP A 204 14.24 -12.88 19.35
C ASP A 204 12.94 -12.72 18.56
N ILE A 205 12.84 -11.66 17.73
CA ILE A 205 11.73 -11.45 16.82
C ILE A 205 12.02 -12.21 15.52
N PRO A 206 11.11 -13.09 15.07
CA PRO A 206 11.29 -13.84 13.83
C PRO A 206 11.43 -12.91 12.62
N VAL A 207 12.44 -13.19 11.79
CA VAL A 207 12.67 -12.48 10.51
C VAL A 207 12.60 -13.52 9.40
N GLY A 208 11.77 -13.23 8.39
CA GLY A 208 11.70 -14.07 7.19
C GLY A 208 12.99 -14.02 6.37
N PRO A 209 13.21 -15.00 5.48
CA PRO A 209 14.26 -14.90 4.50
C PRO A 209 13.95 -13.71 3.57
N GLY A 210 14.77 -12.68 3.66
CA GLY A 210 14.71 -11.52 2.75
C GLY A 210 15.38 -11.81 1.42
#